data_7335c048ceed6a198eb453e5e9671901
#
_entry.id   7335c048ceed6a198eb453e5e9671901
#
_cell.length_a   1.000
_cell.length_b   1.000
_cell.length_c   1.000
_cell.angle_alpha   90.00
_cell.angle_beta   90.00
_cell.angle_gamma   90.00
#
_symmetry.space_group_name_H-M   'P 1'
#
loop_
_entity.id
_entity.type
_entity.pdbx_description
1 polymer ?
#
loop_
_entity_poly.entity_id
_entity_poly.type
_entity_poly.pdbx_seq_one_letter_code
_entity_poly.pdbx_strand_id
1 'polypeptide(L)'
;MLATEGLWFSYQEEPILKGLTLDFSRQPVTGLVGANGCGKSTLFMNLSGILRPQQGAVLWQGKPLDYSKRGLLALRQQVATVFQDPDQQIFYTDIDSDIAFALRNIGVAEAEIARRTDDALTLVDAHSFRHQPIQCLSHGQKKRVAIAGALVLQAKYLLLDEPTAGLDPSGRTQMIAIIQRIAAQGNHVVISSHDIDLIYEICDAVYVLRRGERLAYGSPGEVFAQKAQIEQAGLTQPWLVKLHSELGMPLCKSEAEFFTRMRETYIKEAS
;
A
#
# COMPACT_ATOMS: atom_id res chain seq x y z
N MET A 1 16.62 2.37 1.16
CA MET A 1 15.96 3.50 0.47
C MET A 1 15.39 2.99 -0.83
N LEU A 2 14.09 3.17 -1.06
CA LEU A 2 13.37 2.94 -2.31
C LEU A 2 12.83 4.28 -2.78
N ALA A 3 13.19 4.72 -3.99
CA ALA A 3 12.81 6.03 -4.51
C ALA A 3 12.76 6.03 -6.04
N THR A 4 12.30 7.14 -6.62
CA THR A 4 12.41 7.41 -8.06
C THR A 4 13.06 8.75 -8.28
N GLU A 5 13.79 8.91 -9.38
CA GLU A 5 14.41 10.16 -9.79
C GLU A 5 14.10 10.43 -11.24
N GLY A 6 13.30 11.47 -11.50
CA GLY A 6 12.94 11.90 -12.84
C GLY A 6 12.34 10.79 -13.71
N LEU A 7 11.54 9.89 -13.13
CA LEU A 7 11.09 8.66 -13.78
C LEU A 7 10.03 8.94 -14.85
N TRP A 8 10.30 8.50 -16.09
CA TRP A 8 9.35 8.53 -17.21
C TRP A 8 9.06 7.12 -17.70
N PHE A 9 7.77 6.86 -17.97
CA PHE A 9 7.33 5.59 -18.54
C PHE A 9 6.11 5.74 -19.44
N SER A 10 6.11 5.01 -20.55
CA SER A 10 5.00 4.88 -21.50
C SER A 10 4.84 3.40 -21.89
N TYR A 11 3.60 2.95 -22.09
CA TYR A 11 3.34 1.65 -22.76
C TYR A 11 3.42 1.77 -24.27
N GLN A 12 3.04 2.91 -24.79
CA GLN A 12 3.06 3.28 -26.21
C GLN A 12 3.62 4.71 -26.33
N GLU A 13 3.05 5.54 -27.18
CA GLU A 13 3.52 6.91 -27.43
C GLU A 13 3.20 7.88 -26.27
N GLU A 14 2.03 7.71 -25.61
CA GLU A 14 1.63 8.61 -24.53
C GLU A 14 2.30 8.25 -23.18
N PRO A 15 2.98 9.23 -22.55
CA PRO A 15 3.64 9.01 -21.28
C PRO A 15 2.61 8.88 -20.13
N ILE A 16 2.69 7.75 -19.40
CA ILE A 16 1.88 7.45 -18.21
C ILE A 16 2.52 8.05 -16.95
N LEU A 17 3.86 7.97 -16.84
CA LEU A 17 4.63 8.58 -15.74
C LEU A 17 5.54 9.65 -16.34
N LYS A 18 5.57 10.84 -15.70
CA LYS A 18 6.19 12.05 -16.25
C LYS A 18 7.11 12.70 -15.23
N GLY A 19 8.39 12.32 -15.24
CA GLY A 19 9.41 12.94 -14.41
C GLY A 19 9.22 12.74 -12.91
N LEU A 20 8.65 11.61 -12.46
CA LEU A 20 8.34 11.37 -11.06
C LEU A 20 9.61 11.23 -10.20
N THR A 21 9.72 12.10 -9.20
CA THR A 21 10.74 12.03 -8.15
C THR A 21 10.04 11.88 -6.80
N LEU A 22 10.13 10.67 -6.22
CA LEU A 22 9.43 10.24 -5.02
C LEU A 22 10.39 9.49 -4.10
N ASP A 23 10.19 9.55 -2.79
CA ASP A 23 10.99 8.83 -1.79
C ASP A 23 10.06 8.13 -0.79
N PHE A 24 10.09 6.80 -0.79
CA PHE A 24 9.26 5.93 0.06
C PHE A 24 9.99 5.43 1.32
N SER A 25 11.16 5.96 1.63
CA SER A 25 11.97 5.53 2.77
C SER A 25 11.80 6.39 4.03
N ARG A 26 11.07 7.49 3.92
CA ARG A 26 10.99 8.50 4.99
C ARG A 26 9.99 8.15 6.06
N GLN A 27 8.88 7.52 5.68
CA GLN A 27 7.76 7.24 6.58
C GLN A 27 7.42 5.76 6.58
N PRO A 28 6.90 5.22 7.70
CA PRO A 28 6.47 3.82 7.77
C PRO A 28 5.34 3.51 6.80
N VAL A 29 4.30 4.35 6.74
CA VAL A 29 3.16 4.16 5.84
C VAL A 29 3.01 5.36 4.92
N THR A 30 3.15 5.13 3.61
CA THR A 30 3.02 6.17 2.58
C THR A 30 1.83 5.88 1.67
N GLY A 31 0.92 6.84 1.56
CA GLY A 31 -0.21 6.80 0.64
C GLY A 31 0.16 7.31 -0.75
N LEU A 32 -0.38 6.68 -1.78
CA LEU A 32 -0.30 7.10 -3.17
C LEU A 32 -1.72 7.26 -3.71
N VAL A 33 -2.20 8.48 -3.85
CA VAL A 33 -3.57 8.78 -4.28
C VAL A 33 -3.62 9.51 -5.62
N GLY A 34 -4.75 9.41 -6.29
CA GLY A 34 -5.02 10.04 -7.57
C GLY A 34 -6.14 9.32 -8.30
N ALA A 35 -6.72 9.96 -9.30
CA ALA A 35 -7.80 9.39 -10.11
C ALA A 35 -7.37 8.08 -10.79
N ASN A 36 -8.35 7.28 -11.20
CA ASN A 36 -8.07 6.07 -11.99
C ASN A 36 -7.31 6.43 -13.27
N GLY A 37 -6.31 5.61 -13.63
CA GLY A 37 -5.46 5.87 -14.78
C GLY A 37 -4.36 6.93 -14.58
N CYS A 38 -4.19 7.51 -13.38
CA CYS A 38 -3.12 8.50 -13.15
C CYS A 38 -1.70 7.90 -13.04
N GLY A 39 -1.55 6.55 -13.08
CA GLY A 39 -0.26 5.88 -13.13
C GLY A 39 0.16 5.14 -11.86
N LYS A 40 -0.69 4.98 -10.82
CA LYS A 40 -0.34 4.33 -9.53
C LYS A 40 0.20 2.91 -9.71
N SER A 41 -0.56 2.02 -10.35
CA SER A 41 -0.14 0.62 -10.58
C SER A 41 1.08 0.54 -11.50
N THR A 42 1.17 1.42 -12.51
CA THR A 42 2.36 1.52 -13.39
C THR A 42 3.61 1.93 -12.59
N LEU A 43 3.47 2.83 -11.63
CA LEU A 43 4.57 3.20 -10.72
C LEU A 43 4.98 2.01 -9.86
N PHE A 44 4.04 1.24 -9.29
CA PHE A 44 4.34 0.03 -8.52
C PHE A 44 5.07 -1.03 -9.36
N MET A 45 4.69 -1.22 -10.62
CA MET A 45 5.39 -2.12 -11.54
C MET A 45 6.82 -1.66 -11.84
N ASN A 46 7.07 -0.34 -11.88
CA ASN A 46 8.44 0.19 -12.02
C ASN A 46 9.24 -0.02 -10.73
N LEU A 47 8.66 0.29 -9.56
CA LEU A 47 9.32 0.13 -8.25
C LEU A 47 9.69 -1.33 -7.94
N SER A 48 8.89 -2.30 -8.42
CA SER A 48 9.15 -3.75 -8.27
C SER A 48 10.08 -4.32 -9.36
N GLY A 49 10.53 -3.49 -10.32
CA GLY A 49 11.39 -3.91 -11.42
C GLY A 49 10.70 -4.81 -12.44
N ILE A 50 9.37 -4.82 -12.49
CA ILE A 50 8.59 -5.48 -13.56
C ILE A 50 8.69 -4.67 -14.84
N LEU A 51 8.58 -3.34 -14.72
CA LEU A 51 8.78 -2.39 -15.81
C LEU A 51 10.09 -1.64 -15.62
N ARG A 52 10.71 -1.28 -16.75
CA ARG A 52 11.93 -0.46 -16.77
C ARG A 52 11.58 0.93 -17.30
N PRO A 53 11.91 2.03 -16.59
CA PRO A 53 11.65 3.38 -17.06
C PRO A 53 12.45 3.69 -18.33
N GLN A 54 11.89 4.54 -19.20
CA GLN A 54 12.56 5.00 -20.42
C GLN A 54 13.55 6.13 -20.11
N GLN A 55 13.24 6.97 -19.09
CA GLN A 55 14.13 8.03 -18.60
C GLN A 55 14.06 8.10 -17.10
N GLY A 56 15.10 8.66 -16.48
CA GLY A 56 15.24 8.68 -15.03
C GLY A 56 15.58 7.31 -14.48
N ALA A 57 15.33 7.09 -13.20
CA ALA A 57 15.68 5.83 -12.54
C ALA A 57 14.75 5.49 -11.37
N VAL A 58 14.57 4.20 -11.12
CA VAL A 58 14.22 3.67 -9.80
C VAL A 58 15.52 3.60 -9.00
N LEU A 59 15.52 4.15 -7.79
CA LEU A 59 16.66 4.12 -6.89
C LEU A 59 16.45 3.04 -5.83
N TRP A 60 17.38 2.09 -5.77
CA TRP A 60 17.46 1.09 -4.71
C TRP A 60 18.74 1.28 -3.91
N GLN A 61 18.61 1.46 -2.58
CA GLN A 61 19.76 1.75 -1.70
C GLN A 61 20.60 2.96 -2.16
N GLY A 62 19.95 3.99 -2.72
CA GLY A 62 20.61 5.22 -3.20
C GLY A 62 21.31 5.10 -4.56
N LYS A 63 21.18 3.96 -5.25
CA LYS A 63 21.77 3.73 -6.58
C LYS A 63 20.68 3.40 -7.59
N PRO A 64 20.87 3.71 -8.88
CA PRO A 64 19.98 3.24 -9.93
C PRO A 64 19.82 1.73 -9.88
N LEU A 65 18.57 1.25 -10.05
CA LEU A 65 18.26 -0.17 -10.03
C LEU A 65 19.02 -0.92 -11.13
N ASP A 66 19.70 -2.00 -10.74
CA ASP A 66 20.31 -2.95 -11.66
C ASP A 66 19.20 -3.90 -12.21
N TYR A 67 18.92 -3.78 -13.51
CA TYR A 67 17.95 -4.62 -14.22
C TYR A 67 18.52 -5.97 -14.69
N SER A 68 19.74 -6.34 -14.28
CA SER A 68 20.24 -7.71 -14.46
C SER A 68 19.40 -8.72 -13.66
N LYS A 69 19.42 -9.99 -14.08
CA LYS A 69 18.72 -11.07 -13.35
C LYS A 69 19.10 -11.09 -11.86
N ARG A 70 20.38 -10.83 -11.54
CA ARG A 70 20.86 -10.78 -10.15
C ARG A 70 20.34 -9.57 -9.39
N GLY A 71 20.36 -8.39 -10.02
CA GLY A 71 19.87 -7.15 -9.41
C GLY A 71 18.36 -7.21 -9.13
N LEU A 72 17.57 -7.69 -10.10
CA LEU A 72 16.12 -7.87 -9.93
C LEU A 72 15.79 -8.92 -8.86
N LEU A 73 16.54 -10.01 -8.75
CA LEU A 73 16.35 -10.99 -7.69
C LEU A 73 16.61 -10.36 -6.31
N ALA A 74 17.69 -9.60 -6.17
CA ALA A 74 18.00 -8.89 -4.93
C ALA A 74 16.92 -7.86 -4.56
N LEU A 75 16.39 -7.10 -5.53
CA LEU A 75 15.30 -6.16 -5.31
C LEU A 75 14.04 -6.88 -4.80
N ARG A 76 13.59 -7.95 -5.49
CA ARG A 76 12.35 -8.68 -5.20
C ARG A 76 12.36 -9.40 -3.85
N GLN A 77 13.51 -9.65 -3.26
CA GLN A 77 13.64 -10.11 -1.87
C GLN A 77 13.41 -8.99 -0.85
N GLN A 78 13.42 -7.73 -1.27
CA GLN A 78 13.33 -6.56 -0.40
C GLN A 78 12.14 -5.65 -0.70
N VAL A 79 11.55 -5.80 -1.89
CA VAL A 79 10.37 -5.06 -2.34
C VAL A 79 9.35 -6.06 -2.85
N ALA A 80 8.29 -6.27 -2.09
CA ALA A 80 7.19 -7.15 -2.46
C ALA A 80 5.96 -6.33 -2.85
N THR A 81 5.24 -6.78 -3.87
CA THR A 81 4.04 -6.11 -4.37
C THR A 81 2.84 -7.04 -4.23
N VAL A 82 1.75 -6.50 -3.72
CA VAL A 82 0.43 -7.16 -3.71
C VAL A 82 -0.48 -6.40 -4.66
N PHE A 83 -0.95 -7.08 -5.70
CA PHE A 83 -1.81 -6.51 -6.72
C PHE A 83 -3.26 -6.38 -6.23
N GLN A 84 -4.03 -5.51 -6.86
CA GLN A 84 -5.42 -5.24 -6.53
C GLN A 84 -6.29 -6.51 -6.53
N ASP A 85 -6.12 -7.34 -7.56
CA ASP A 85 -6.82 -8.61 -7.70
C ASP A 85 -5.91 -9.77 -7.25
N PRO A 86 -6.21 -10.43 -6.11
CA PRO A 86 -5.40 -11.53 -5.61
C PRO A 86 -5.38 -12.76 -6.54
N ASP A 87 -6.41 -12.96 -7.37
CA ASP A 87 -6.47 -14.08 -8.31
C ASP A 87 -5.41 -13.97 -9.42
N GLN A 88 -4.83 -12.77 -9.66
CA GLN A 88 -3.70 -12.58 -10.56
C GLN A 88 -2.34 -12.96 -9.95
N GLN A 89 -2.29 -13.18 -8.64
CA GLN A 89 -1.06 -13.41 -7.90
C GLN A 89 -0.99 -14.80 -7.29
N ILE A 90 -2.13 -15.41 -6.98
CA ILE A 90 -2.24 -16.74 -6.39
C ILE A 90 -2.18 -17.81 -7.48
N PHE A 91 -1.30 -18.79 -7.34
CA PHE A 91 -1.07 -19.83 -8.35
C PHE A 91 -1.44 -21.25 -7.90
N TYR A 92 -1.44 -21.51 -6.58
CA TYR A 92 -1.69 -22.83 -6.02
C TYR A 92 -3.13 -22.98 -5.54
N THR A 93 -3.52 -24.22 -5.29
CA THR A 93 -4.85 -24.57 -4.77
C THR A 93 -4.88 -24.59 -3.24
N ASP A 94 -3.74 -24.71 -2.59
CA ASP A 94 -3.58 -24.69 -1.14
C ASP A 94 -2.71 -23.51 -0.69
N ILE A 95 -3.04 -22.98 0.48
CA ILE A 95 -2.46 -21.74 1.01
C ILE A 95 -0.97 -21.91 1.33
N ASP A 96 -0.59 -23.01 1.96
CA ASP A 96 0.80 -23.23 2.40
C ASP A 96 1.76 -23.31 1.20
N SER A 97 1.35 -24.02 0.13
CA SER A 97 2.15 -24.12 -1.10
C SER A 97 2.28 -22.77 -1.80
N ASP A 98 1.20 -21.98 -1.85
CA ASP A 98 1.21 -20.68 -2.48
C ASP A 98 2.15 -19.69 -1.75
N ILE A 99 2.03 -19.59 -0.43
CA ILE A 99 2.87 -18.76 0.40
C ILE A 99 4.35 -19.22 0.33
N ALA A 100 4.62 -20.52 0.38
CA ALA A 100 5.97 -21.08 0.36
C ALA A 100 6.69 -20.93 -1.00
N PHE A 101 5.95 -20.69 -2.08
CA PHE A 101 6.47 -20.71 -3.46
C PHE A 101 7.71 -19.82 -3.65
N ALA A 102 7.62 -18.57 -3.19
CA ALA A 102 8.73 -17.62 -3.34
C ALA A 102 9.99 -18.05 -2.58
N LEU A 103 9.84 -18.63 -1.39
CA LEU A 103 10.95 -19.11 -0.56
C LEU A 103 11.61 -20.35 -1.16
N ARG A 104 10.83 -21.28 -1.71
CA ARG A 104 11.36 -22.45 -2.42
C ARG A 104 12.19 -22.07 -3.63
N ASN A 105 11.73 -21.07 -4.40
CA ASN A 105 12.44 -20.58 -5.58
C ASN A 105 13.82 -19.95 -5.26
N ILE A 106 14.02 -19.45 -4.05
CA ILE A 106 15.30 -18.90 -3.61
C ILE A 106 16.10 -19.88 -2.75
N GLY A 107 15.64 -21.14 -2.62
CA GLY A 107 16.38 -22.22 -1.99
C GLY A 107 16.39 -22.19 -0.46
N VAL A 108 15.39 -21.62 0.19
CA VAL A 108 15.22 -21.64 1.64
C VAL A 108 14.89 -23.07 2.11
N ALA A 109 15.46 -23.50 3.24
CA ALA A 109 15.20 -24.82 3.82
C ALA A 109 13.73 -24.98 4.28
N GLU A 110 13.13 -26.17 4.08
CA GLU A 110 11.70 -26.40 4.39
C GLU A 110 11.30 -26.09 5.84
N ALA A 111 12.19 -26.34 6.82
CA ALA A 111 11.92 -25.99 8.22
C ALA A 111 11.78 -24.47 8.44
N GLU A 112 12.59 -23.67 7.75
CA GLU A 112 12.50 -22.20 7.80
C GLU A 112 11.31 -21.69 6.98
N ILE A 113 10.98 -22.35 5.87
CA ILE A 113 9.76 -22.07 5.09
C ILE A 113 8.52 -22.25 5.97
N ALA A 114 8.42 -23.41 6.67
CA ALA A 114 7.29 -23.69 7.55
C ALA A 114 7.14 -22.62 8.64
N ARG A 115 8.25 -22.22 9.28
CA ARG A 115 8.25 -21.18 10.31
C ARG A 115 7.79 -19.83 9.76
N ARG A 116 8.38 -19.35 8.63
CA ARG A 116 8.01 -18.06 8.03
C ARG A 116 6.58 -18.05 7.51
N THR A 117 6.09 -19.17 6.99
CA THR A 117 4.70 -19.31 6.56
C THR A 117 3.76 -19.15 7.77
N ASP A 118 4.05 -19.78 8.89
CA ASP A 118 3.26 -19.68 10.10
C ASP A 118 3.25 -18.27 10.68
N ASP A 119 4.42 -17.62 10.74
CA ASP A 119 4.56 -16.20 11.14
C ASP A 119 3.74 -15.27 10.24
N ALA A 120 3.79 -15.47 8.91
CA ALA A 120 3.03 -14.67 7.96
C ALA A 120 1.52 -14.88 8.10
N LEU A 121 1.06 -16.13 8.26
CA LEU A 121 -0.35 -16.43 8.49
C LEU A 121 -0.88 -15.84 9.79
N THR A 122 -0.06 -15.82 10.85
CA THR A 122 -0.38 -15.15 12.11
C THR A 122 -0.58 -13.64 11.89
N LEU A 123 0.33 -13.01 11.16
CA LEU A 123 0.30 -11.56 10.95
C LEU A 123 -0.93 -11.10 10.18
N VAL A 124 -1.45 -11.93 9.26
CA VAL A 124 -2.64 -11.63 8.46
C VAL A 124 -3.93 -12.28 8.97
N ASP A 125 -3.93 -12.87 10.18
CA ASP A 125 -5.08 -13.58 10.79
C ASP A 125 -5.67 -14.68 9.89
N ALA A 126 -4.83 -15.49 9.27
CA ALA A 126 -5.27 -16.48 8.27
C ALA A 126 -5.38 -17.92 8.77
N HIS A 127 -5.03 -18.21 10.02
CA HIS A 127 -5.03 -19.58 10.57
C HIS A 127 -6.40 -20.27 10.54
N SER A 128 -7.49 -19.51 10.73
CA SER A 128 -8.85 -20.08 10.78
C SER A 128 -9.31 -20.70 9.46
N PHE A 129 -8.69 -20.32 8.33
CA PHE A 129 -9.01 -20.85 7.01
C PHE A 129 -7.80 -21.46 6.28
N ARG A 130 -6.67 -21.64 6.97
CA ARG A 130 -5.41 -22.16 6.41
C ARG A 130 -5.57 -23.44 5.58
N HIS A 131 -6.45 -24.34 6.01
CA HIS A 131 -6.64 -25.63 5.36
C HIS A 131 -7.79 -25.67 4.35
N GLN A 132 -8.39 -24.51 4.05
CA GLN A 132 -9.41 -24.41 3.03
C GLN A 132 -8.76 -24.28 1.64
N PRO A 133 -9.34 -24.93 0.61
CA PRO A 133 -8.92 -24.69 -0.77
C PRO A 133 -9.05 -23.19 -1.15
N ILE A 134 -8.06 -22.64 -1.83
CA ILE A 134 -8.02 -21.21 -2.16
C ILE A 134 -9.24 -20.76 -2.96
N GLN A 135 -9.77 -21.62 -3.85
CA GLN A 135 -10.97 -21.31 -4.61
C GLN A 135 -12.23 -21.13 -3.77
N CYS A 136 -12.25 -21.65 -2.54
CA CYS A 136 -13.37 -21.52 -1.59
C CYS A 136 -13.26 -20.28 -0.71
N LEU A 137 -12.16 -19.54 -0.77
CA LEU A 137 -11.92 -18.37 0.04
C LEU A 137 -12.71 -17.15 -0.47
N SER A 138 -13.18 -16.31 0.46
CA SER A 138 -13.71 -15.00 0.12
C SER A 138 -12.61 -14.10 -0.48
N HIS A 139 -13.01 -13.04 -1.19
CA HIS A 139 -12.06 -12.08 -1.76
C HIS A 139 -11.11 -11.48 -0.70
N GLY A 140 -11.62 -11.13 0.48
CA GLY A 140 -10.81 -10.64 1.60
C GLY A 140 -9.84 -11.68 2.16
N GLN A 141 -10.24 -12.95 2.23
CA GLN A 141 -9.34 -14.04 2.61
C GLN A 141 -8.23 -14.24 1.59
N LYS A 142 -8.55 -14.21 0.28
CA LYS A 142 -7.54 -14.28 -0.79
C LYS A 142 -6.55 -13.11 -0.72
N LYS A 143 -7.02 -11.89 -0.48
CA LYS A 143 -6.12 -10.72 -0.25
C LYS A 143 -5.16 -10.97 0.92
N ARG A 144 -5.63 -11.53 2.03
CA ARG A 144 -4.77 -11.87 3.17
C ARG A 144 -3.73 -12.93 2.81
N VAL A 145 -4.10 -13.95 2.02
CA VAL A 145 -3.14 -14.95 1.51
C VAL A 145 -2.09 -14.30 0.62
N ALA A 146 -2.47 -13.43 -0.32
CA ALA A 146 -1.53 -12.72 -1.18
C ALA A 146 -0.56 -11.83 -0.39
N ILE A 147 -1.05 -11.16 0.68
CA ILE A 147 -0.18 -10.39 1.59
C ILE A 147 0.76 -11.33 2.35
N ALA A 148 0.30 -12.48 2.86
CA ALA A 148 1.15 -13.45 3.51
C ALA A 148 2.26 -13.96 2.59
N GLY A 149 1.95 -14.25 1.32
CA GLY A 149 2.91 -14.63 0.28
C GLY A 149 3.97 -13.54 -0.01
N ALA A 150 3.63 -12.27 0.19
CA ALA A 150 4.59 -11.17 0.12
C ALA A 150 5.46 -11.05 1.39
N LEU A 151 4.88 -11.31 2.56
CA LEU A 151 5.54 -11.16 3.86
C LEU A 151 6.58 -12.24 4.15
N VAL A 152 6.41 -13.48 3.64
CA VAL A 152 7.37 -14.58 3.87
C VAL A 152 8.78 -14.28 3.37
N LEU A 153 8.92 -13.39 2.39
CA LEU A 153 10.22 -12.90 1.89
C LEU A 153 10.94 -12.00 2.90
N GLN A 154 10.24 -11.55 3.97
CA GLN A 154 10.74 -10.55 4.92
C GLN A 154 11.20 -9.26 4.21
N ALA A 155 10.47 -8.90 3.16
CA ALA A 155 10.73 -7.72 2.37
C ALA A 155 10.61 -6.45 3.21
N LYS A 156 11.54 -5.53 3.06
CA LYS A 156 11.54 -4.25 3.78
C LYS A 156 10.45 -3.30 3.30
N TYR A 157 10.07 -3.39 2.01
CA TYR A 157 9.03 -2.56 1.39
C TYR A 157 7.90 -3.44 0.91
N LEU A 158 6.68 -3.09 1.30
CA LEU A 158 5.45 -3.72 0.84
C LEU A 158 4.61 -2.71 0.06
N LEU A 159 4.40 -2.99 -1.22
CA LEU A 159 3.58 -2.17 -2.11
C LEU A 159 2.21 -2.82 -2.22
N LEU A 160 1.17 -2.15 -1.71
CA LEU A 160 -0.21 -2.65 -1.68
C LEU A 160 -1.07 -1.84 -2.67
N ASP A 161 -1.49 -2.48 -3.76
CA ASP A 161 -2.36 -1.84 -4.74
C ASP A 161 -3.83 -2.10 -4.37
N GLU A 162 -4.56 -1.03 -3.99
CA GLU A 162 -5.97 -1.04 -3.60
C GLU A 162 -6.31 -2.15 -2.57
N PRO A 163 -5.64 -2.22 -1.41
CA PRO A 163 -5.76 -3.36 -0.49
C PRO A 163 -7.17 -3.55 0.09
N THR A 164 -7.97 -2.50 0.16
CA THR A 164 -9.33 -2.54 0.71
C THR A 164 -10.42 -2.62 -0.34
N ALA A 165 -10.09 -2.54 -1.63
CA ALA A 165 -11.07 -2.61 -2.71
C ALA A 165 -11.84 -3.93 -2.68
N GLY A 166 -13.19 -3.85 -2.75
CA GLY A 166 -14.07 -5.02 -2.75
C GLY A 166 -14.25 -5.70 -1.39
N LEU A 167 -13.77 -5.10 -0.30
CA LEU A 167 -13.99 -5.60 1.05
C LEU A 167 -15.27 -4.99 1.66
N ASP A 168 -15.94 -5.78 2.48
CA ASP A 168 -16.99 -5.30 3.37
C ASP A 168 -16.39 -4.46 4.52
N PRO A 169 -17.20 -3.75 5.33
CA PRO A 169 -16.68 -2.92 6.43
C PRO A 169 -15.83 -3.68 7.44
N SER A 170 -16.17 -4.94 7.74
CA SER A 170 -15.39 -5.78 8.66
C SER A 170 -14.03 -6.14 8.06
N GLY A 171 -14.02 -6.57 6.80
CA GLY A 171 -12.79 -6.87 6.06
C GLY A 171 -11.88 -5.65 5.90
N ARG A 172 -12.47 -4.45 5.67
CA ARG A 172 -11.72 -3.18 5.66
C ARG A 172 -11.03 -2.92 7.00
N THR A 173 -11.76 -3.04 8.10
CA THR A 173 -11.19 -2.86 9.46
C THR A 173 -10.06 -3.86 9.74
N GLN A 174 -10.25 -5.13 9.39
CA GLN A 174 -9.21 -6.14 9.52
C GLN A 174 -7.97 -5.82 8.68
N MET A 175 -8.17 -5.38 7.44
CA MET A 175 -7.07 -5.02 6.55
C MET A 175 -6.27 -3.84 7.09
N ILE A 176 -6.92 -2.81 7.63
CA ILE A 176 -6.27 -1.69 8.32
C ILE A 176 -5.40 -2.18 9.46
N ALA A 177 -5.94 -3.04 10.33
CA ALA A 177 -5.19 -3.60 11.46
C ALA A 177 -3.97 -4.42 11.00
N ILE A 178 -4.08 -5.19 9.90
CA ILE A 178 -2.97 -5.92 9.29
C ILE A 178 -1.88 -4.96 8.80
N ILE A 179 -2.24 -3.91 8.06
CA ILE A 179 -1.31 -2.91 7.56
C ILE A 179 -0.55 -2.24 8.70
N GLN A 180 -1.25 -1.84 9.75
CA GLN A 180 -0.64 -1.21 10.93
C GLN A 180 0.32 -2.16 11.66
N ARG A 181 -0.03 -3.45 11.81
CA ARG A 181 0.86 -4.47 12.39
C ARG A 181 2.14 -4.66 11.56
N ILE A 182 2.02 -4.70 10.24
CA ILE A 182 3.16 -4.80 9.31
C ILE A 182 4.09 -3.58 9.47
N ALA A 183 3.54 -2.38 9.47
CA ALA A 183 4.31 -1.15 9.66
C ALA A 183 5.01 -1.10 11.03
N ALA A 184 4.32 -1.54 12.09
CA ALA A 184 4.87 -1.61 13.46
C ALA A 184 6.06 -2.58 13.58
N GLN A 185 6.21 -3.55 12.69
CA GLN A 185 7.37 -4.44 12.60
C GLN A 185 8.59 -3.79 11.90
N GLY A 186 8.49 -2.53 11.48
CA GLY A 186 9.58 -1.79 10.82
C GLY A 186 9.59 -1.92 9.30
N ASN A 187 8.54 -2.47 8.69
CA ASN A 187 8.37 -2.46 7.25
C ASN A 187 7.91 -1.07 6.77
N HIS A 188 8.36 -0.68 5.57
CA HIS A 188 7.76 0.44 4.85
C HIS A 188 6.59 -0.07 4.00
N VAL A 189 5.40 0.44 4.24
CA VAL A 189 4.20 0.10 3.49
C VAL A 189 3.82 1.26 2.58
N VAL A 190 3.70 0.99 1.27
CA VAL A 190 3.21 1.96 0.30
C VAL A 190 1.85 1.49 -0.19
N ILE A 191 0.82 2.32 -0.02
CA ILE A 191 -0.56 1.97 -0.33
C ILE A 191 -1.03 2.85 -1.48
N SER A 192 -1.40 2.26 -2.60
CA SER A 192 -2.21 2.96 -3.58
C SER A 192 -3.69 2.80 -3.24
N SER A 193 -4.44 3.88 -3.24
CA SER A 193 -5.89 3.80 -3.06
C SER A 193 -6.62 5.02 -3.65
N HIS A 194 -7.88 4.79 -4.00
CA HIS A 194 -8.86 5.84 -4.26
C HIS A 194 -9.75 6.13 -3.03
N ASP A 195 -9.69 5.29 -1.99
CA ASP A 195 -10.30 5.52 -0.67
C ASP A 195 -9.45 6.53 0.11
N ILE A 196 -9.79 7.81 -0.04
CA ILE A 196 -9.07 8.92 0.59
C ILE A 196 -9.21 8.94 2.11
N ASP A 197 -10.34 8.44 2.65
CA ASP A 197 -10.56 8.37 4.09
C ASP A 197 -9.64 7.31 4.71
N LEU A 198 -9.45 6.16 4.05
CA LEU A 198 -8.46 5.17 4.43
C LEU A 198 -7.05 5.78 4.48
N ILE A 199 -6.64 6.45 3.40
CA ILE A 199 -5.31 7.05 3.31
C ILE A 199 -5.10 8.11 4.38
N TYR A 200 -6.12 8.94 4.63
CA TYR A 200 -6.07 9.96 5.68
C TYR A 200 -5.89 9.33 7.07
N GLU A 201 -6.60 8.23 7.34
CA GLU A 201 -6.60 7.56 8.63
C GLU A 201 -5.26 6.89 8.97
N ILE A 202 -4.67 6.15 8.01
CA ILE A 202 -3.56 5.23 8.31
C ILE A 202 -2.19 5.67 7.81
N CYS A 203 -2.10 6.60 6.86
CA CYS A 203 -0.81 7.01 6.31
C CYS A 203 -0.14 8.11 7.13
N ASP A 204 1.20 8.10 7.11
CA ASP A 204 2.06 9.13 7.71
C ASP A 204 2.42 10.22 6.71
N ALA A 205 2.50 9.86 5.42
CA ALA A 205 2.67 10.78 4.31
C ALA A 205 1.84 10.37 3.10
N VAL A 206 1.53 11.32 2.23
CA VAL A 206 0.73 11.10 1.02
C VAL A 206 1.37 11.78 -0.17
N TYR A 207 1.51 11.04 -1.26
CA TYR A 207 1.76 11.58 -2.60
C TYR A 207 0.44 11.65 -3.37
N VAL A 208 0.15 12.80 -3.97
CA VAL A 208 -0.98 12.99 -4.88
C VAL A 208 -0.46 12.98 -6.30
N LEU A 209 -0.96 12.05 -7.11
CA LEU A 209 -0.64 11.95 -8.53
C LEU A 209 -1.78 12.50 -9.39
N ARG A 210 -1.41 13.20 -10.44
CA ARG A 210 -2.31 13.68 -11.49
C ARG A 210 -1.67 13.51 -12.85
N ARG A 211 -2.30 12.71 -13.74
CA ARG A 211 -1.86 12.49 -15.13
C ARG A 211 -0.37 12.16 -15.25
N GLY A 212 0.13 11.31 -14.35
CA GLY A 212 1.52 10.86 -14.34
C GLY A 212 2.51 11.80 -13.66
N GLU A 213 2.09 12.91 -13.07
CA GLU A 213 2.92 13.87 -12.36
C GLU A 213 2.60 13.91 -10.86
N ARG A 214 3.58 14.28 -10.03
CA ARG A 214 3.37 14.55 -8.62
C ARG A 214 2.77 15.94 -8.43
N LEU A 215 1.52 15.99 -7.97
CA LEU A 215 0.84 17.25 -7.68
C LEU A 215 1.14 17.77 -6.26
N ALA A 216 1.17 16.88 -5.25
CA ALA A 216 1.42 17.24 -3.86
C ALA A 216 2.16 16.13 -3.12
N TYR A 217 2.79 16.50 -1.98
CA TYR A 217 3.39 15.60 -1.00
C TYR A 217 3.39 16.28 0.38
N GLY A 218 3.11 15.53 1.42
CA GLY A 218 3.15 16.01 2.81
C GLY A 218 2.44 15.06 3.75
N SER A 219 2.19 15.48 4.98
CA SER A 219 1.30 14.78 5.90
C SER A 219 -0.13 14.77 5.34
N PRO A 220 -0.95 13.74 5.67
CA PRO A 220 -2.33 13.69 5.19
C PRO A 220 -3.13 14.96 5.53
N GLY A 221 -2.96 15.50 6.74
CA GLY A 221 -3.64 16.73 7.16
C GLY A 221 -3.28 17.94 6.28
N GLU A 222 -1.99 18.14 6.00
CA GLU A 222 -1.52 19.26 5.17
C GLU A 222 -1.97 19.11 3.70
N VAL A 223 -1.84 17.91 3.15
CA VAL A 223 -2.18 17.63 1.74
C VAL A 223 -3.68 17.77 1.52
N PHE A 224 -4.50 17.12 2.33
CA PHE A 224 -5.96 17.13 2.14
C PHE A 224 -6.64 18.44 2.57
N ALA A 225 -5.97 19.30 3.35
CA ALA A 225 -6.45 20.66 3.61
C ALA A 225 -6.44 21.56 2.35
N GLN A 226 -5.63 21.21 1.34
CA GLN A 226 -5.50 21.98 0.10
C GLN A 226 -6.60 21.61 -0.91
N LYS A 227 -7.87 21.98 -0.61
CA LYS A 227 -9.08 21.60 -1.36
C LYS A 227 -8.90 21.75 -2.87
N ALA A 228 -8.42 22.91 -3.35
CA ALA A 228 -8.27 23.15 -4.79
C ALA A 228 -7.30 22.18 -5.49
N GLN A 229 -6.21 21.77 -4.83
CA GLN A 229 -5.26 20.81 -5.38
C GLN A 229 -5.87 19.40 -5.41
N ILE A 230 -6.61 19.01 -4.37
CA ILE A 230 -7.27 17.70 -4.28
C ILE A 230 -8.33 17.57 -5.37
N GLU A 231 -9.15 18.61 -5.58
CA GLU A 231 -10.14 18.67 -6.66
C GLU A 231 -9.48 18.62 -8.06
N GLN A 232 -8.34 19.29 -8.26
CA GLN A 232 -7.54 19.19 -9.50
C GLN A 232 -7.05 17.76 -9.77
N ALA A 233 -6.79 16.97 -8.73
CA ALA A 233 -6.41 15.55 -8.87
C ALA A 233 -7.63 14.64 -9.16
N GLY A 234 -8.84 15.19 -9.24
CA GLY A 234 -10.07 14.42 -9.39
C GLY A 234 -10.48 13.68 -8.12
N LEU A 235 -10.05 14.19 -6.95
CA LEU A 235 -10.34 13.64 -5.63
C LEU A 235 -11.23 14.61 -4.84
N THR A 236 -11.82 14.11 -3.76
CA THR A 236 -12.52 14.91 -2.76
C THR A 236 -11.71 14.96 -1.46
N GLN A 237 -12.01 15.90 -0.57
CA GLN A 237 -11.40 15.89 0.76
C GLN A 237 -11.95 14.72 1.59
N PRO A 238 -11.13 14.08 2.46
CA PRO A 238 -11.62 13.18 3.49
C PRO A 238 -12.71 13.83 4.33
N TRP A 239 -13.71 13.08 4.77
CA TRP A 239 -14.86 13.65 5.47
C TRP A 239 -14.51 14.38 6.77
N LEU A 240 -13.51 13.90 7.52
CA LEU A 240 -13.01 14.58 8.72
C LEU A 240 -12.35 15.93 8.40
N VAL A 241 -11.57 16.00 7.31
CA VAL A 241 -10.96 17.24 6.83
C VAL A 241 -12.03 18.21 6.35
N LYS A 242 -13.07 17.70 5.67
CA LYS A 242 -14.20 18.52 5.22
C LYS A 242 -14.99 19.09 6.39
N LEU A 243 -15.27 18.32 7.44
CA LEU A 243 -15.90 18.81 8.65
C LEU A 243 -15.08 19.93 9.32
N HIS A 244 -13.76 19.74 9.37
CA HIS A 244 -12.86 20.77 9.89
C HIS A 244 -12.92 22.06 9.06
N SER A 245 -12.77 21.95 7.75
CA SER A 245 -12.69 23.11 6.85
C SER A 245 -14.03 23.87 6.70
N GLU A 246 -15.17 23.18 6.70
CA GLU A 246 -16.49 23.80 6.46
C GLU A 246 -17.23 24.17 7.74
N LEU A 247 -17.01 23.46 8.86
CA LEU A 247 -17.75 23.66 10.11
C LEU A 247 -16.86 24.06 11.29
N GLY A 248 -15.53 24.22 11.09
CA GLY A 248 -14.58 24.55 12.17
C GLY A 248 -14.44 23.47 13.23
N MET A 249 -14.89 22.23 12.96
CA MET A 249 -14.76 21.10 13.88
C MET A 249 -13.28 20.76 14.13
N PRO A 250 -12.93 20.14 15.28
CA PRO A 250 -11.55 19.71 15.52
C PRO A 250 -11.04 18.79 14.41
N LEU A 251 -9.83 19.04 13.92
CA LEU A 251 -9.19 18.12 12.96
C LEU A 251 -8.77 16.87 13.72
N CYS A 252 -9.39 15.74 13.37
CA CYS A 252 -9.14 14.41 13.94
C CYS A 252 -8.61 13.48 12.87
N LYS A 253 -7.72 12.55 13.24
CA LYS A 253 -7.13 11.59 12.32
C LYS A 253 -8.05 10.39 12.05
N SER A 254 -8.94 10.06 12.99
CA SER A 254 -9.88 8.94 12.88
C SER A 254 -11.27 9.30 13.36
N GLU A 255 -12.25 8.51 12.89
CA GLU A 255 -13.64 8.60 13.34
C GLU A 255 -13.77 8.38 14.86
N ALA A 256 -13.05 7.42 15.41
CA ALA A 256 -13.05 7.13 16.84
C ALA A 256 -12.55 8.33 17.67
N GLU A 257 -11.47 8.98 17.23
CA GLU A 257 -10.96 10.20 17.85
C GLU A 257 -11.99 11.33 17.79
N PHE A 258 -12.62 11.52 16.64
CA PHE A 258 -13.64 12.55 16.43
C PHE A 258 -14.81 12.37 17.41
N PHE A 259 -15.40 11.18 17.46
CA PHE A 259 -16.52 10.94 18.37
C PHE A 259 -16.14 11.02 19.85
N THR A 260 -14.94 10.64 20.22
CA THR A 260 -14.43 10.80 21.59
C THR A 260 -14.38 12.28 21.96
N ARG A 261 -13.77 13.13 21.13
CA ARG A 261 -13.70 14.59 21.37
C ARG A 261 -15.08 15.25 21.40
N MET A 262 -15.97 14.83 20.51
CA MET A 262 -17.33 15.36 20.50
C MET A 262 -18.09 15.05 21.79
N ARG A 263 -18.04 13.80 22.27
CA ARG A 263 -18.66 13.44 23.55
C ARG A 263 -18.13 14.24 24.72
N GLU A 264 -16.82 14.46 24.78
CA GLU A 264 -16.19 15.27 25.86
C GLU A 264 -16.67 16.73 25.81
N THR A 265 -16.88 17.30 24.62
CA THR A 265 -17.39 18.67 24.46
C THR A 265 -18.84 18.78 24.87
N TYR A 266 -19.72 17.88 24.38
CA TYR A 266 -21.14 17.88 24.72
C TYR A 266 -21.42 17.59 26.21
N ILE A 267 -20.60 16.75 26.89
CA ILE A 267 -20.73 16.51 28.32
C ILE A 267 -20.38 17.76 29.12
N LYS A 268 -19.36 18.53 28.69
CA LYS A 268 -18.95 19.78 29.35
C LYS A 268 -19.97 20.91 29.18
N GLU A 269 -20.70 20.96 28.05
CA GLU A 269 -21.74 21.97 27.82
C GLU A 269 -23.07 21.64 28.52
N ALA A 270 -23.29 20.35 28.88
CA ALA A 270 -24.47 19.87 29.57
C ALA A 270 -24.34 19.87 31.11
N SER A 271 -23.15 20.20 31.64
CA SER A 271 -22.82 20.27 33.09
C SER A 271 -22.70 21.69 33.55
#